data_88babaab3c17b05dec4e32dcca2e801d
#
_entry.id   88babaab3c17b05dec4e32dcca2e801d
#
_cell.length_a   1.000
_cell.length_b   1.000
_cell.length_c   1.000
_cell.angle_alpha   90.00
_cell.angle_beta   90.00
_cell.angle_gamma   90.00
#
_symmetry.space_group_name_H-M   'P 1'
#
loop_
_entity.id
_entity.type
_entity.pdbx_description
1 polymer ?
#
loop_
_entity_poly.entity_id
_entity_poly.type
_entity_poly.pdbx_seq_one_letter_code
_entity_poly.pdbx_strand_id
1 'polypeptide(L)'
;MAYKIHILGAAGAGTSTLGRALAERLNIPYFDADDFYWQQAEVPFSAARPKDERIRQLQEQTAGLEGWVLSGSLCGWGDPMIAQFTHVVFLRLHPQVRLQRLRMREVQRYGDEILEGGSRYDNSVAFLAWAARYDDGNHSLRSLRRHETWLAALACPVIRLDSTHHSAEALVNQLMPLLSPSAAK
;
A
#
# COMPACT_ATOMS: atom_id res chain seq x y z
N MET A 1 -21.60 8.53 6.55
CA MET A 1 -21.28 7.28 5.84
C MET A 1 -19.95 6.76 6.32
N ALA A 2 -19.90 5.48 6.64
CA ALA A 2 -18.68 4.84 7.12
C ALA A 2 -17.81 4.42 5.90
N TYR A 3 -16.65 5.05 5.71
CA TYR A 3 -15.71 4.70 4.67
C TYR A 3 -14.61 3.80 5.24
N LYS A 4 -14.58 2.54 4.85
CA LYS A 4 -13.49 1.59 5.13
C LYS A 4 -12.74 1.30 3.84
N ILE A 5 -11.70 2.11 3.58
CA ILE A 5 -11.03 2.17 2.28
C ILE A 5 -9.67 1.50 2.36
N HIS A 6 -9.42 0.53 1.49
CA HIS A 6 -8.08 -0.05 1.33
C HIS A 6 -7.41 0.46 0.06
N ILE A 7 -6.15 0.92 0.18
CA ILE A 7 -5.35 1.44 -0.94
C ILE A 7 -4.13 0.56 -1.13
N LEU A 8 -4.05 -0.12 -2.27
CA LEU A 8 -2.90 -0.98 -2.59
C LEU A 8 -2.24 -0.59 -3.91
N GLY A 9 -1.01 -1.05 -4.09
CA GLY A 9 -0.21 -0.82 -5.29
C GLY A 9 1.19 -1.41 -5.15
N ALA A 10 2.02 -1.19 -6.16
CA ALA A 10 3.43 -1.54 -6.11
C ALA A 10 4.18 -0.70 -5.06
N ALA A 11 5.30 -1.20 -4.55
CA ALA A 11 6.22 -0.38 -3.78
C ALA A 11 6.60 0.88 -4.58
N GLY A 12 6.53 2.05 -3.95
CA GLY A 12 6.80 3.32 -4.62
C GLY A 12 5.63 3.94 -5.40
N ALA A 13 4.47 3.28 -5.49
CA ALA A 13 3.29 3.85 -6.16
C ALA A 13 2.67 5.05 -5.43
N GLY A 14 2.99 5.27 -4.15
CA GLY A 14 2.48 6.39 -3.37
C GLY A 14 1.23 6.06 -2.55
N THR A 15 0.96 4.79 -2.28
CA THR A 15 -0.21 4.33 -1.52
C THR A 15 -0.32 4.97 -0.14
N SER A 16 0.79 5.06 0.62
CA SER A 16 0.81 5.69 1.95
C SER A 16 0.58 7.20 1.87
N THR A 17 1.12 7.87 0.86
CA THR A 17 0.93 9.31 0.65
C THR A 17 -0.53 9.62 0.32
N LEU A 18 -1.11 8.87 -0.62
CA LEU A 18 -2.53 9.00 -0.96
C LEU A 18 -3.41 8.65 0.24
N GLY A 19 -3.07 7.58 0.97
CA GLY A 19 -3.85 7.12 2.12
C GLY A 19 -3.96 8.16 3.22
N ARG A 20 -2.84 8.82 3.58
CA ARG A 20 -2.83 9.90 4.57
C ARG A 20 -3.65 11.10 4.09
N ALA A 21 -3.44 11.55 2.87
CA ALA A 21 -4.18 12.69 2.31
C ALA A 21 -5.70 12.41 2.24
N LEU A 22 -6.10 11.19 1.88
CA LEU A 22 -7.51 10.79 1.85
C LEU A 22 -8.11 10.71 3.26
N ALA A 23 -7.39 10.13 4.21
CA ALA A 23 -7.83 10.02 5.60
C ALA A 23 -8.02 11.40 6.24
N GLU A 24 -7.09 12.33 6.01
CA GLU A 24 -7.19 13.73 6.41
C GLU A 24 -8.42 14.40 5.78
N ARG A 25 -8.63 14.25 4.47
CA ARG A 25 -9.78 14.82 3.76
C ARG A 25 -11.12 14.31 4.28
N LEU A 26 -11.19 13.03 4.67
CA LEU A 26 -12.39 12.37 5.19
C LEU A 26 -12.54 12.53 6.72
N ASN A 27 -11.52 13.07 7.40
CA ASN A 27 -11.42 13.16 8.85
C ASN A 27 -11.65 11.81 9.56
N ILE A 28 -10.95 10.76 9.08
CA ILE A 28 -10.99 9.41 9.62
C ILE A 28 -9.58 8.86 9.88
N PRO A 29 -9.39 7.85 10.75
CA PRO A 29 -8.11 7.23 11.03
C PRO A 29 -7.40 6.68 9.80
N TYR A 30 -6.06 6.78 9.80
CA TYR A 30 -5.17 6.20 8.82
C TYR A 30 -4.33 5.09 9.42
N PHE A 31 -4.16 3.99 8.67
CA PHE A 31 -3.30 2.86 9.00
C PHE A 31 -2.39 2.51 7.82
N ASP A 32 -1.16 2.06 8.11
CA ASP A 32 -0.24 1.49 7.13
C ASP A 32 -0.07 -0.01 7.38
N ALA A 33 -0.26 -0.82 6.35
CA ALA A 33 -0.12 -2.27 6.45
C ALA A 33 1.30 -2.71 6.89
N ASP A 34 2.31 -1.90 6.59
CA ASP A 34 3.69 -2.18 6.98
C ASP A 34 3.89 -2.08 8.51
N ASP A 35 3.10 -1.26 9.24
CA ASP A 35 3.14 -1.15 10.70
C ASP A 35 2.68 -2.46 11.38
N PHE A 36 1.81 -3.21 10.73
CA PHE A 36 1.35 -4.53 11.19
C PHE A 36 2.24 -5.65 10.70
N TYR A 37 2.79 -5.51 9.49
CA TYR A 37 3.57 -6.56 8.84
C TYR A 37 4.93 -6.76 9.49
N TRP A 38 5.63 -5.67 9.82
CA TRP A 38 6.99 -5.72 10.32
C TRP A 38 7.04 -5.65 11.85
N GLN A 39 7.97 -6.39 12.44
CA GLN A 39 8.30 -6.23 13.86
C GLN A 39 9.17 -4.97 14.02
N GLN A 40 9.07 -4.35 15.19
CA GLN A 40 10.06 -3.36 15.59
C GLN A 40 11.40 -4.09 15.86
N ALA A 41 12.39 -3.78 15.04
CA ALA A 41 13.71 -4.37 15.09
C ALA A 41 14.77 -3.27 14.89
N GLU A 42 16.00 -3.52 15.34
CA GLU A 42 17.13 -2.62 15.16
C GLU A 42 17.36 -2.29 13.66
N VAL A 43 17.21 -3.30 12.80
CA VAL A 43 17.20 -3.11 11.35
C VAL A 43 15.74 -3.05 10.87
N PRO A 44 15.26 -1.91 10.38
CA PRO A 44 13.90 -1.77 9.88
C PRO A 44 13.59 -2.77 8.74
N PHE A 45 12.38 -3.32 8.74
CA PHE A 45 11.88 -4.24 7.70
C PHE A 45 12.66 -5.56 7.57
N SER A 46 13.38 -5.99 8.62
CA SER A 46 14.19 -7.22 8.62
C SER A 46 13.41 -8.45 9.11
N ALA A 47 12.44 -8.26 10.00
CA ALA A 47 11.69 -9.35 10.61
C ALA A 47 10.18 -9.17 10.41
N ALA A 48 9.56 -10.15 9.75
CA ALA A 48 8.12 -10.15 9.56
C ALA A 48 7.42 -10.69 10.82
N ARG A 49 6.36 -9.99 11.29
CA ARG A 49 5.51 -10.49 12.39
C ARG A 49 4.75 -11.75 11.94
N PRO A 50 4.46 -12.71 12.83
CA PRO A 50 3.60 -13.85 12.52
C PRO A 50 2.25 -13.43 11.92
N LYS A 51 1.74 -14.18 10.93
CA LYS A 51 0.54 -13.81 10.18
C LYS A 51 -0.68 -13.56 11.08
N ASP A 52 -0.91 -14.44 12.03
CA ASP A 52 -2.08 -14.35 12.92
C ASP A 52 -2.00 -13.12 13.82
N GLU A 53 -0.79 -12.75 14.24
CA GLU A 53 -0.56 -11.56 15.05
C GLU A 53 -0.80 -10.27 14.25
N ARG A 54 -0.38 -10.21 12.96
CA ARG A 54 -0.68 -9.07 12.07
C ARG A 54 -2.17 -8.84 11.97
N ILE A 55 -2.93 -9.92 11.70
CA ILE A 55 -4.39 -9.86 11.56
C ILE A 55 -5.05 -9.43 12.87
N ARG A 56 -4.65 -10.05 13.99
CA ARG A 56 -5.20 -9.72 15.30
C ARG A 56 -5.01 -8.23 15.62
N GLN A 57 -3.77 -7.72 15.48
CA GLN A 57 -3.47 -6.31 15.76
C GLN A 57 -4.26 -5.36 14.85
N LEU A 58 -4.35 -5.66 13.53
CA LEU A 58 -5.11 -4.85 12.60
C LEU A 58 -6.60 -4.84 12.95
N GLN A 59 -7.17 -5.98 13.28
CA GLN A 59 -8.58 -6.09 13.69
C GLN A 59 -8.85 -5.36 15.00
N GLU A 60 -7.96 -5.48 16.00
CA GLU A 60 -8.07 -4.77 17.28
C GLU A 60 -8.04 -3.26 17.10
N GLN A 61 -7.12 -2.73 16.28
CA GLN A 61 -7.00 -1.29 16.04
C GLN A 61 -8.14 -0.71 15.20
N THR A 62 -8.76 -1.51 14.36
CA THR A 62 -9.90 -1.07 13.53
C THR A 62 -11.26 -1.35 14.17
N ALA A 63 -11.30 -2.11 15.29
CA ALA A 63 -12.52 -2.47 15.98
C ALA A 63 -13.27 -1.24 16.47
N GLY A 64 -14.59 -1.20 16.25
CA GLY A 64 -15.44 -0.11 16.68
C GLY A 64 -15.32 1.19 15.88
N LEU A 65 -14.35 1.30 14.95
CA LEU A 65 -14.24 2.46 14.08
C LEU A 65 -15.30 2.41 12.98
N GLU A 66 -16.02 3.53 12.82
CA GLU A 66 -16.99 3.67 11.73
C GLU A 66 -16.32 3.74 10.36
N GLY A 67 -15.15 4.41 10.27
CA GLY A 67 -14.39 4.57 9.04
C GLY A 67 -12.89 4.59 9.26
N TRP A 68 -12.13 4.24 8.23
CA TRP A 68 -10.66 4.27 8.21
C TRP A 68 -10.11 4.13 6.79
N VAL A 69 -8.86 4.55 6.60
CA VAL A 69 -8.06 4.30 5.40
C VAL A 69 -6.89 3.40 5.78
N LEU A 70 -6.71 2.30 5.05
CA LEU A 70 -5.59 1.37 5.22
C LEU A 70 -4.79 1.30 3.92
N SER A 71 -3.53 1.70 3.95
CA SER A 71 -2.63 1.59 2.79
C SER A 71 -1.69 0.40 2.88
N GLY A 72 -1.13 -0.01 1.73
CA GLY A 72 -0.17 -1.10 1.63
C GLY A 72 -0.76 -2.41 1.11
N SER A 73 0.03 -3.49 1.02
CA SER A 73 -0.45 -4.75 0.46
C SER A 73 -0.88 -5.73 1.54
N LEU A 74 -2.11 -6.19 1.45
CA LEU A 74 -2.69 -7.23 2.30
C LEU A 74 -2.64 -8.63 1.66
N CYS A 75 -2.20 -8.73 0.40
CA CYS A 75 -2.19 -9.99 -0.35
C CYS A 75 -1.41 -11.10 0.39
N GLY A 76 -2.11 -12.20 0.65
CA GLY A 76 -1.54 -13.39 1.30
C GLY A 76 -1.59 -13.38 2.83
N TRP A 77 -2.08 -12.29 3.46
CA TRP A 77 -2.24 -12.25 4.91
C TRP A 77 -3.49 -11.51 5.41
N GLY A 78 -3.98 -10.51 4.67
CA GLY A 78 -5.05 -9.61 5.12
C GLY A 78 -6.46 -10.00 4.66
N ASP A 79 -6.67 -11.18 4.08
CA ASP A 79 -7.96 -11.61 3.56
C ASP A 79 -9.13 -11.54 4.59
N PRO A 80 -8.93 -11.76 5.91
CA PRO A 80 -10.00 -11.56 6.91
C PRO A 80 -10.55 -10.12 6.98
N MET A 81 -9.82 -9.13 6.45
CA MET A 81 -10.29 -7.73 6.41
C MET A 81 -11.20 -7.43 5.22
N ILE A 82 -11.23 -8.28 4.19
CA ILE A 82 -11.94 -8.04 2.92
C ILE A 82 -13.42 -7.71 3.16
N ALA A 83 -14.09 -8.44 4.05
CA ALA A 83 -15.50 -8.24 4.35
C ALA A 83 -15.82 -6.86 4.94
N GLN A 84 -14.84 -6.13 5.44
CA GLN A 84 -15.01 -4.80 6.00
C GLN A 84 -14.86 -3.68 4.97
N PHE A 85 -14.24 -3.93 3.81
CA PHE A 85 -13.98 -2.88 2.84
C PHE A 85 -15.26 -2.36 2.20
N THR A 86 -15.43 -1.04 2.23
CA THR A 86 -16.45 -0.35 1.43
C THR A 86 -15.94 -0.06 0.03
N HIS A 87 -14.65 0.24 -0.12
CA HIS A 87 -13.99 0.53 -1.38
C HIS A 87 -12.54 0.05 -1.33
N VAL A 88 -12.02 -0.33 -2.49
CA VAL A 88 -10.59 -0.60 -2.68
C VAL A 88 -10.06 0.29 -3.80
N VAL A 89 -8.91 0.92 -3.55
CA VAL A 89 -8.21 1.76 -4.53
C VAL A 89 -6.95 1.05 -4.97
N PHE A 90 -6.85 0.75 -6.26
CA PHE A 90 -5.64 0.22 -6.87
C PHE A 90 -4.84 1.33 -7.54
N LEU A 91 -3.72 1.69 -6.92
CA LEU A 91 -2.86 2.78 -7.37
C LEU A 91 -1.74 2.25 -8.26
N ARG A 92 -1.78 2.62 -9.53
CA ARG A 92 -0.75 2.34 -10.53
C ARG A 92 0.25 3.49 -10.62
N LEU A 93 1.47 3.15 -11.03
CA LEU A 93 2.53 4.11 -11.35
C LEU A 93 3.42 3.50 -12.42
N HIS A 94 3.80 4.30 -13.43
CA HIS A 94 4.70 3.86 -14.49
C HIS A 94 5.98 3.24 -13.92
N PRO A 95 6.42 2.05 -14.38
CA PRO A 95 7.52 1.31 -13.76
C PRO A 95 8.81 2.10 -13.62
N GLN A 96 9.22 2.87 -14.64
CA GLN A 96 10.43 3.68 -14.60
C GLN A 96 10.36 4.78 -13.54
N VAL A 97 9.22 5.51 -13.48
CA VAL A 97 8.99 6.55 -12.46
C VAL A 97 8.98 5.95 -11.06
N ARG A 98 8.39 4.78 -10.91
CA ARG A 98 8.32 4.03 -9.66
C ARG A 98 9.72 3.67 -9.14
N LEU A 99 10.57 3.10 -9.99
CA LEU A 99 11.94 2.74 -9.64
C LEU A 99 12.80 3.96 -9.32
N GLN A 100 12.63 5.06 -10.05
CA GLN A 100 13.29 6.32 -9.74
C GLN A 100 12.91 6.84 -8.36
N ARG A 101 11.60 6.87 -8.03
CA ARG A 101 11.12 7.27 -6.69
C ARG A 101 11.69 6.38 -5.58
N LEU A 102 11.76 5.07 -5.82
CA LEU A 102 12.34 4.14 -4.84
C LEU A 102 13.83 4.40 -4.61
N ARG A 103 14.61 4.59 -5.68
CA ARG A 103 16.04 4.93 -5.57
C ARG A 103 16.25 6.23 -4.78
N MET A 104 15.50 7.28 -5.11
CA MET A 104 15.57 8.55 -4.39
C MET A 104 15.22 8.38 -2.90
N ARG A 105 14.21 7.58 -2.60
CA ARG A 105 13.79 7.28 -1.23
C ARG A 105 14.87 6.51 -0.45
N GLU A 106 15.54 5.55 -1.06
CA GLU A 106 16.65 4.81 -0.45
C GLU A 106 17.80 5.77 -0.12
N VAL A 107 18.21 6.63 -1.07
CA VAL A 107 19.23 7.66 -0.85
C VAL A 107 18.83 8.59 0.31
N GLN A 108 17.59 9.08 0.32
CA GLN A 108 17.10 9.99 1.35
C GLN A 108 17.06 9.35 2.76
N ARG A 109 16.79 8.04 2.83
CA ARG A 109 16.67 7.32 4.10
C ARG A 109 18.00 6.91 4.70
N TYR A 110 18.93 6.49 3.85
CA TYR A 110 20.12 5.78 4.27
C TYR A 110 21.44 6.43 3.82
N GLY A 111 21.37 7.49 2.99
CA GLY A 111 22.56 8.23 2.55
C GLY A 111 23.60 7.31 1.94
N ASP A 112 24.83 7.44 2.41
CA ASP A 112 26.00 6.72 1.89
C ASP A 112 26.00 5.22 2.24
N GLU A 113 25.15 4.77 3.20
CA GLU A 113 25.07 3.36 3.58
C GLU A 113 24.60 2.45 2.44
N ILE A 114 23.95 2.99 1.40
CA ILE A 114 23.52 2.23 0.22
C ILE A 114 24.52 2.27 -0.94
N LEU A 115 25.64 2.97 -0.80
CA LEU A 115 26.72 2.96 -1.78
C LEU A 115 27.56 1.68 -1.65
N GLU A 116 28.32 1.36 -2.69
CA GLU A 116 29.18 0.17 -2.71
C GLU A 116 30.12 0.15 -1.50
N GLY A 117 30.11 -0.97 -0.76
CA GLY A 117 30.81 -1.12 0.52
C GLY A 117 30.06 -0.59 1.75
N GLY A 118 28.92 0.06 1.59
CA GLY A 118 28.09 0.51 2.70
C GLY A 118 27.28 -0.63 3.34
N SER A 119 26.90 -0.44 4.61
CA SER A 119 26.23 -1.46 5.44
C SER A 119 24.88 -1.96 4.89
N ARG A 120 24.25 -1.18 3.99
CA ARG A 120 22.92 -1.45 3.40
C ARG A 120 22.95 -1.65 1.88
N TYR A 121 24.14 -1.69 1.28
CA TYR A 121 24.30 -1.81 -0.17
C TYR A 121 23.54 -3.02 -0.73
N ASP A 122 23.85 -4.23 -0.23
CA ASP A 122 23.23 -5.47 -0.71
C ASP A 122 21.71 -5.47 -0.51
N ASN A 123 21.22 -4.96 0.65
CA ASN A 123 19.80 -4.87 0.94
C ASN A 123 19.09 -3.91 -0.02
N SER A 124 19.69 -2.76 -0.33
CA SER A 124 19.11 -1.78 -1.25
C SER A 124 19.09 -2.31 -2.69
N VAL A 125 20.18 -2.95 -3.13
CA VAL A 125 20.25 -3.61 -4.45
C VAL A 125 19.19 -4.69 -4.57
N ALA A 126 19.07 -5.59 -3.58
CA ALA A 126 18.08 -6.66 -3.57
C ALA A 126 16.64 -6.09 -3.57
N PHE A 127 16.38 -5.06 -2.77
CA PHE A 127 15.08 -4.40 -2.73
C PHE A 127 14.69 -3.76 -4.07
N LEU A 128 15.60 -3.03 -4.71
CA LEU A 128 15.34 -2.40 -6.00
C LEU A 128 15.15 -3.43 -7.12
N ALA A 129 15.95 -4.50 -7.12
CA ALA A 129 15.80 -5.63 -8.04
C ALA A 129 14.44 -6.34 -7.85
N TRP A 130 14.04 -6.56 -6.59
CA TRP A 130 12.72 -7.09 -6.27
C TRP A 130 11.60 -6.16 -6.77
N ALA A 131 11.70 -4.87 -6.50
CA ALA A 131 10.70 -3.90 -6.91
C ALA A 131 10.60 -3.79 -8.45
N ALA A 132 11.71 -3.92 -9.19
CA ALA A 132 11.73 -3.88 -10.65
C ALA A 132 10.88 -4.99 -11.29
N ARG A 133 10.80 -6.15 -10.64
CA ARG A 133 10.09 -7.34 -11.15
C ARG A 133 8.58 -7.33 -10.89
N TYR A 134 8.05 -6.26 -10.34
CA TYR A 134 6.62 -6.20 -10.00
C TYR A 134 5.70 -6.40 -11.21
N ASP A 135 6.05 -5.83 -12.35
CA ASP A 135 5.20 -5.81 -13.55
C ASP A 135 5.34 -7.07 -14.41
N ASP A 136 6.42 -7.85 -14.27
CA ASP A 136 6.68 -9.07 -15.05
C ASP A 136 5.90 -10.30 -14.57
N GLY A 137 5.23 -10.21 -13.44
CA GLY A 137 4.39 -11.27 -12.90
C GLY A 137 5.13 -12.45 -12.24
N ASN A 138 6.46 -12.42 -12.19
CA ASN A 138 7.30 -13.50 -11.64
C ASN A 138 7.48 -13.44 -10.11
N HIS A 139 6.66 -12.67 -9.41
CA HIS A 139 6.81 -12.44 -7.99
C HIS A 139 5.90 -13.35 -7.17
N SER A 140 6.46 -14.13 -6.24
CA SER A 140 5.69 -15.02 -5.38
C SER A 140 4.82 -14.28 -4.36
N LEU A 141 5.25 -13.13 -3.87
CA LEU A 141 4.57 -12.40 -2.79
C LEU A 141 3.84 -11.13 -3.27
N ARG A 142 4.49 -10.28 -4.07
CA ARG A 142 3.91 -9.01 -4.53
C ARG A 142 4.23 -8.79 -6.00
N SER A 143 3.23 -8.90 -6.86
CA SER A 143 3.33 -8.64 -8.29
C SER A 143 2.04 -8.03 -8.82
N LEU A 144 2.08 -7.42 -10.00
CA LEU A 144 0.89 -6.91 -10.67
C LEU A 144 -0.16 -8.00 -10.86
N ARG A 145 0.26 -9.17 -11.36
CA ARG A 145 -0.63 -10.32 -11.55
C ARG A 145 -1.31 -10.76 -10.25
N ARG A 146 -0.56 -10.82 -9.16
CA ARG A 146 -1.13 -11.21 -7.86
C ARG A 146 -2.13 -10.18 -7.33
N HIS A 147 -1.81 -8.88 -7.47
CA HIS A 147 -2.75 -7.82 -7.12
C HIS A 147 -4.01 -7.89 -7.97
N GLU A 148 -3.91 -8.05 -9.29
CA GLU A 148 -5.07 -8.15 -10.18
C GLU A 148 -5.95 -9.37 -9.86
N THR A 149 -5.34 -10.52 -9.59
CA THR A 149 -6.08 -11.72 -9.15
C THR A 149 -6.83 -11.48 -7.84
N TRP A 150 -6.16 -10.85 -6.87
CA TRP A 150 -6.77 -10.52 -5.58
C TRP A 150 -7.91 -9.52 -5.72
N LEU A 151 -7.72 -8.46 -6.52
CA LEU A 151 -8.74 -7.45 -6.81
C LEU A 151 -9.97 -8.02 -7.51
N ALA A 152 -9.78 -8.96 -8.42
CA ALA A 152 -10.89 -9.61 -9.14
C ALA A 152 -11.81 -10.45 -8.23
N ALA A 153 -11.33 -10.86 -7.07
CA ALA A 153 -12.08 -11.63 -6.09
C ALA A 153 -12.88 -10.77 -5.09
N LEU A 154 -12.73 -9.44 -5.14
CA LEU A 154 -13.39 -8.54 -4.21
C LEU A 154 -14.85 -8.29 -4.60
N ALA A 155 -15.74 -8.27 -3.61
CA ALA A 155 -17.15 -7.93 -3.81
C ALA A 155 -17.41 -6.41 -3.76
N CYS A 156 -16.52 -5.63 -3.12
CA CYS A 156 -16.65 -4.18 -3.04
C CYS A 156 -16.15 -3.48 -4.32
N PRO A 157 -16.56 -2.23 -4.58
CA PRO A 157 -16.04 -1.42 -5.68
C PRO A 157 -14.53 -1.29 -5.67
N VAL A 158 -13.89 -1.50 -6.82
CA VAL A 158 -12.46 -1.31 -7.04
C VAL A 158 -12.25 -0.10 -7.95
N ILE A 159 -11.62 0.94 -7.40
CA ILE A 159 -11.28 2.17 -8.13
C ILE A 159 -9.81 2.08 -8.56
N ARG A 160 -9.56 2.29 -9.86
CA ARG A 160 -8.22 2.26 -10.44
C ARG A 160 -7.74 3.65 -10.74
N LEU A 161 -6.58 4.04 -10.18
CA LEU A 161 -5.96 5.35 -10.42
C LEU A 161 -4.51 5.19 -10.88
N ASP A 162 -4.04 6.17 -11.62
CA ASP A 162 -2.64 6.28 -12.03
C ASP A 162 -2.01 7.52 -11.36
N SER A 163 -0.92 7.32 -10.63
CA SER A 163 -0.19 8.37 -9.92
C SER A 163 1.00 8.93 -10.70
N THR A 164 1.16 8.57 -11.97
CA THR A 164 2.36 8.92 -12.77
C THR A 164 2.55 10.43 -12.86
N HIS A 165 1.47 11.18 -13.12
CA HIS A 165 1.50 12.63 -13.32
C HIS A 165 0.61 13.41 -12.34
N HIS A 166 0.19 12.78 -11.23
CA HIS A 166 -0.74 13.38 -10.31
C HIS A 166 -0.14 13.52 -8.90
N SER A 167 -0.41 14.65 -8.25
CA SER A 167 -0.16 14.81 -6.81
C SER A 167 -1.17 14.01 -6.00
N ALA A 168 -0.87 13.78 -4.72
CA ALA A 168 -1.80 13.13 -3.81
C ALA A 168 -3.14 13.88 -3.70
N GLU A 169 -3.08 15.21 -3.65
CA GLU A 169 -4.27 16.08 -3.61
C GLU A 169 -5.14 15.91 -4.88
N ALA A 170 -4.51 15.91 -6.07
CA ALA A 170 -5.22 15.69 -7.32
C ALA A 170 -5.91 14.31 -7.35
N LEU A 171 -5.24 13.26 -6.85
CA LEU A 171 -5.82 11.92 -6.73
C LEU A 171 -6.97 11.87 -5.72
N VAL A 172 -6.85 12.57 -4.58
CA VAL A 172 -7.96 12.69 -3.61
C VAL A 172 -9.17 13.35 -4.28
N ASN A 173 -8.97 14.45 -5.01
CA ASN A 173 -10.05 15.13 -5.72
C ASN A 173 -10.72 14.25 -6.79
N GLN A 174 -9.96 13.35 -7.46
CA GLN A 174 -10.51 12.35 -8.36
C GLN A 174 -11.30 11.26 -7.62
N LEU A 175 -10.84 10.86 -6.43
CA LEU A 175 -11.48 9.81 -5.62
C LEU A 175 -12.81 10.25 -5.01
N MET A 176 -12.89 11.47 -4.50
CA MET A 176 -14.06 11.93 -3.73
C MET A 176 -15.42 11.67 -4.41
N PRO A 177 -15.62 11.99 -5.70
CA PRO A 177 -16.89 11.70 -6.37
C PRO A 177 -17.14 10.20 -6.57
N LEU A 178 -16.09 9.37 -6.63
CA LEU A 178 -16.19 7.91 -6.84
C LEU A 178 -16.48 7.14 -5.54
N LEU A 179 -16.24 7.76 -4.39
CA LEU A 179 -16.54 7.18 -3.06
C LEU A 179 -18.01 7.40 -2.64
N SER A 180 -18.75 8.24 -3.35
CA SER A 180 -20.18 8.41 -3.09
C SER A 180 -20.91 7.08 -3.38
N PRO A 181 -21.90 6.68 -2.57
CA PRO A 181 -22.68 5.49 -2.88
C PRO A 181 -23.31 5.68 -4.26
N SER A 182 -23.06 4.73 -5.15
CA SER A 182 -23.87 4.59 -6.34
C SER A 182 -25.32 4.53 -5.85
N ALA A 183 -26.14 5.51 -6.22
CA ALA A 183 -27.57 5.42 -6.03
C ALA A 183 -27.99 4.09 -6.66
N ALA A 184 -28.36 3.12 -5.82
CA ALA A 184 -28.89 1.86 -6.30
C ALA A 184 -30.06 2.19 -7.24
N LYS A 185 -29.92 1.82 -8.50
CA LYS A 185 -31.00 1.80 -9.46
C LYS A 185 -31.91 0.63 -9.15
#